data_a0473771c23c3c21f4bd1f2c2b135fd1
#
_entry.id   a0473771c23c3c21f4bd1f2c2b135fd1
#
_cell.length_a   1.000
_cell.length_b   1.000
_cell.length_c   1.000
_cell.angle_alpha   90.00
_cell.angle_beta   90.00
_cell.angle_gamma   90.00
#
_symmetry.space_group_name_H-M   'P 1'
#
loop_
_entity.id
_entity.type
_entity.pdbx_description
1 polymer ?
#
loop_
_entity_poly.entity_id
_entity_poly.type
_entity_poly.pdbx_seq_one_letter_code
_entity_poly.pdbx_strand_id
1 'polypeptide(L)'
;KFEAVQQIPFPIEQVEWDYQTFTSQDSPDVEVGIFAITRDRIMERLAMWNDVGVTPDFVTIGPLAVYNSLAWDQQFDASTPGTVILDVGTTSTDLIVCEPGRLWIRTFPIGGHQFTQALVDAFKLSYTKAEALKLQAEQSKHARHVFQALRPVFGDLAQDVQRSIGYYQSSHKDANLTRLIGLGSTFNLPGLRKYLSQQLQMEVVRLEQFNRLSLDGPAAGEFQAATLNFATAYGLALQGLGFDHGVMANLMPVPVVREAVWSRKTKWFAVAAGLSLAAGGLSFIKPIQSRPVVEKKAPLEVEETKRIVRTLKAEWTEVSGKFAPDFKAANAADLLKHRDVHAHLVNDLSLILANADSKRGEKPGLVFTEFKTDYV
;
A
#
# COMPACT_ATOMS: atom_id res chain seq x y z
N LYS A 1 13.88 -1.79 -4.78
CA LYS A 1 13.39 -3.04 -5.40
C LYS A 1 14.50 -4.10 -5.49
N PHE A 2 15.70 -3.77 -5.96
CA PHE A 2 16.81 -4.73 -6.04
C PHE A 2 17.19 -5.28 -4.67
N GLU A 3 17.32 -4.41 -3.67
CA GLU A 3 17.62 -4.78 -2.28
C GLU A 3 16.51 -5.67 -1.70
N ALA A 4 15.25 -5.33 -1.94
CA ALA A 4 14.11 -6.13 -1.47
C ALA A 4 14.15 -7.59 -1.99
N VAL A 5 14.56 -7.80 -3.25
CA VAL A 5 14.70 -9.15 -3.82
C VAL A 5 15.79 -9.96 -3.12
N GLN A 6 16.84 -9.32 -2.61
CA GLN A 6 17.93 -9.99 -1.91
C GLN A 6 17.62 -10.24 -0.44
N GLN A 7 16.87 -9.36 0.21
CA GLN A 7 16.56 -9.42 1.64
C GLN A 7 15.32 -10.27 1.96
N ILE A 8 14.34 -10.33 1.05
CA ILE A 8 13.12 -11.11 1.27
C ILE A 8 13.40 -12.59 0.95
N PRO A 9 13.22 -13.52 1.92
CA PRO A 9 13.55 -14.94 1.76
C PRO A 9 12.50 -15.73 0.95
N PHE A 10 11.70 -15.05 0.15
CA PHE A 10 10.66 -15.62 -0.71
C PHE A 10 10.73 -14.99 -2.11
N PRO A 11 10.29 -15.69 -3.17
CA PRO A 11 10.15 -15.10 -4.48
C PRO A 11 9.27 -13.84 -4.43
N ILE A 12 9.75 -12.74 -5.00
CA ILE A 12 9.10 -11.43 -4.90
C ILE A 12 7.67 -11.44 -5.50
N GLU A 13 7.41 -12.36 -6.43
CA GLU A 13 6.11 -12.55 -7.06
C GLU A 13 5.07 -13.18 -6.13
N GLN A 14 5.52 -13.84 -5.06
CA GLN A 14 4.67 -14.54 -4.09
C GLN A 14 4.41 -13.73 -2.83
N VAL A 15 5.00 -12.52 -2.72
CA VAL A 15 4.86 -11.67 -1.56
C VAL A 15 4.19 -10.36 -1.93
N GLU A 16 3.47 -9.80 -0.97
CA GLU A 16 3.16 -8.38 -0.93
C GLU A 16 4.17 -7.71 -0.01
N TRP A 17 4.71 -6.60 -0.43
CA TRP A 17 5.75 -5.90 0.31
C TRP A 17 5.65 -4.40 0.14
N ASP A 18 6.09 -3.70 1.17
CA ASP A 18 6.22 -2.25 1.19
C ASP A 18 7.46 -1.87 1.99
N TYR A 19 7.86 -0.62 1.94
CA TYR A 19 9.03 -0.14 2.66
C TYR A 19 8.81 1.24 3.25
N GLN A 20 9.54 1.52 4.33
CA GLN A 20 9.60 2.82 4.96
C GLN A 20 11.06 3.23 5.12
N THR A 21 11.36 4.50 4.86
CA THR A 21 12.68 5.08 5.09
C THR A 21 12.70 5.81 6.42
N PHE A 22 13.78 5.61 7.17
CA PHE A 22 14.04 6.28 8.44
C PHE A 22 15.29 7.14 8.29
N THR A 23 15.18 8.41 8.59
CA THR A 23 16.27 9.38 8.50
C THR A 23 16.53 9.99 9.86
N SER A 24 17.79 10.05 10.26
CA SER A 24 18.22 10.77 11.45
C SER A 24 18.90 12.08 11.06
N GLN A 25 18.76 13.12 11.90
CA GLN A 25 19.51 14.36 11.69
C GLN A 25 21.01 14.20 11.99
N ASP A 26 21.35 13.20 12.79
CA ASP A 26 22.72 12.95 13.26
C ASP A 26 23.52 12.00 12.37
N SER A 27 22.89 11.37 11.38
CA SER A 27 23.54 10.44 10.44
C SER A 27 23.14 10.73 9.00
N PRO A 28 24.09 10.71 8.06
CA PRO A 28 23.80 10.80 6.63
C PRO A 28 23.18 9.49 6.09
N ASP A 29 23.20 8.42 6.87
CA ASP A 29 22.70 7.12 6.45
C ASP A 29 21.17 7.09 6.55
N VAL A 30 20.54 6.43 5.56
CA VAL A 30 19.10 6.20 5.53
C VAL A 30 18.85 4.74 5.82
N GLU A 31 18.19 4.45 6.93
CA GLU A 31 17.71 3.10 7.20
C GLU A 31 16.42 2.81 6.44
N VAL A 32 16.29 1.59 5.93
CA VAL A 32 15.11 1.17 5.17
C VAL A 32 14.51 -0.06 5.82
N GLY A 33 13.33 0.11 6.40
CA GLY A 33 12.50 -1.00 6.87
C GLY A 33 11.74 -1.62 5.70
N ILE A 34 11.95 -2.91 5.44
CA ILE A 34 11.20 -3.67 4.43
C ILE A 34 10.20 -4.57 5.14
N PHE A 35 8.94 -4.44 4.78
CA PHE A 35 7.84 -5.23 5.32
C PHE A 35 7.31 -6.14 4.23
N ALA A 36 7.30 -7.44 4.47
CA ALA A 36 6.88 -8.41 3.47
C ALA A 36 6.09 -9.56 4.10
N ILE A 37 5.09 -10.03 3.38
CA ILE A 37 4.28 -11.18 3.78
C ILE A 37 3.88 -11.97 2.54
N THR A 38 3.75 -13.28 2.65
CA THR A 38 3.28 -14.09 1.53
C THR A 38 1.84 -13.75 1.18
N ARG A 39 1.56 -13.69 -0.12
CA ARG A 39 0.23 -13.32 -0.64
C ARG A 39 -0.87 -14.24 -0.12
N ASP A 40 -0.59 -15.54 -0.02
CA ASP A 40 -1.56 -16.51 0.47
C ASP A 40 -2.03 -16.20 1.89
N ARG A 41 -1.12 -15.80 2.79
CA ARG A 41 -1.47 -15.42 4.17
C ARG A 41 -2.34 -14.17 4.23
N ILE A 42 -2.06 -13.18 3.37
CA ILE A 42 -2.91 -11.98 3.30
C ILE A 42 -4.28 -12.35 2.77
N MET A 43 -4.35 -13.12 1.69
CA MET A 43 -5.62 -13.50 1.08
C MET A 43 -6.48 -14.32 2.04
N GLU A 44 -5.89 -15.24 2.80
CA GLU A 44 -6.57 -15.97 3.87
C GLU A 44 -7.19 -15.02 4.92
N ARG A 45 -6.42 -14.01 5.36
CA ARG A 45 -6.91 -13.02 6.33
C ARG A 45 -8.01 -12.13 5.75
N LEU A 46 -7.86 -11.69 4.51
CA LEU A 46 -8.88 -10.88 3.83
C LEU A 46 -10.17 -11.67 3.61
N ALA A 47 -10.08 -12.97 3.30
CA ALA A 47 -11.25 -13.83 3.18
C ALA A 47 -12.06 -13.86 4.48
N MET A 48 -11.41 -13.99 5.64
CA MET A 48 -12.08 -13.97 6.95
C MET A 48 -12.87 -12.67 7.19
N TRP A 49 -12.34 -11.52 6.76
CA TRP A 49 -13.03 -10.24 6.89
C TRP A 49 -14.18 -10.10 5.89
N ASN A 50 -13.98 -10.58 4.67
CA ASN A 50 -15.03 -10.59 3.65
C ASN A 50 -16.21 -11.48 4.05
N ASP A 51 -15.96 -12.62 4.70
CA ASP A 51 -17.00 -13.52 5.19
C ASP A 51 -17.95 -12.86 6.22
N VAL A 52 -17.45 -11.89 6.96
CA VAL A 52 -18.25 -11.07 7.88
C VAL A 52 -18.73 -9.74 7.29
N GLY A 53 -18.53 -9.54 5.98
CA GLY A 53 -18.99 -8.35 5.25
C GLY A 53 -18.15 -7.10 5.48
N VAL A 54 -16.93 -7.24 6.02
CA VAL A 54 -15.99 -6.11 6.23
C VAL A 54 -14.94 -6.12 5.15
N THR A 55 -14.82 -5.01 4.44
CA THR A 55 -13.77 -4.83 3.43
C THR A 55 -12.70 -3.89 3.98
N PRO A 56 -11.50 -4.37 4.34
CA PRO A 56 -10.41 -3.54 4.80
C PRO A 56 -9.93 -2.56 3.72
N ASP A 57 -9.58 -1.34 4.10
CA ASP A 57 -9.01 -0.35 3.17
C ASP A 57 -7.49 -0.50 3.01
N PHE A 58 -6.80 -0.99 4.05
CA PHE A 58 -5.37 -1.28 3.99
C PHE A 58 -4.99 -2.40 4.98
N VAL A 59 -3.82 -2.99 4.76
CA VAL A 59 -3.24 -4.05 5.61
C VAL A 59 -1.88 -3.59 6.08
N THR A 60 -1.63 -3.66 7.38
CA THR A 60 -0.32 -3.37 7.98
C THR A 60 0.02 -4.39 9.05
N ILE A 61 1.20 -4.29 9.65
CA ILE A 61 1.59 -5.14 10.77
C ILE A 61 1.28 -4.47 12.11
N GLY A 62 0.87 -5.27 13.10
CA GLY A 62 0.51 -4.80 14.43
C GLY A 62 1.56 -3.89 15.07
N PRO A 63 2.84 -4.27 15.09
CA PRO A 63 3.91 -3.45 15.66
C PRO A 63 4.01 -2.03 15.11
N LEU A 64 3.74 -1.80 13.83
CA LEU A 64 3.73 -0.44 13.26
C LEU A 64 2.55 0.38 13.78
N ALA A 65 1.39 -0.23 13.92
CA ALA A 65 0.24 0.44 14.52
C ALA A 65 0.51 0.80 15.98
N VAL A 66 1.09 -0.12 16.76
CA VAL A 66 1.50 0.14 18.14
C VAL A 66 2.50 1.29 18.23
N TYR A 67 3.53 1.29 17.40
CA TYR A 67 4.49 2.39 17.31
C TYR A 67 3.78 3.72 17.04
N ASN A 68 2.93 3.78 16.02
CA ASN A 68 2.22 4.99 15.63
C ASN A 68 1.34 5.53 16.75
N SER A 69 0.67 4.65 17.51
CA SER A 69 -0.15 5.07 18.64
C SER A 69 0.67 5.79 19.72
N LEU A 70 1.83 5.22 20.09
CA LEU A 70 2.67 5.80 21.12
C LEU A 70 3.48 7.00 20.63
N ALA A 71 3.96 6.97 19.40
CA ALA A 71 4.67 8.10 18.79
C ALA A 71 3.78 9.34 18.72
N TRP A 72 2.51 9.17 18.38
CA TRP A 72 1.53 10.24 18.40
C TRP A 72 1.17 10.68 19.82
N ASP A 73 0.84 9.74 20.68
CA ASP A 73 0.34 10.02 22.03
C ASP A 73 1.40 10.68 22.92
N GLN A 74 2.63 10.20 22.84
CA GLN A 74 3.76 10.70 23.63
C GLN A 74 4.62 11.69 22.87
N GLN A 75 4.25 12.07 21.64
CA GLN A 75 4.94 13.08 20.83
C GLN A 75 6.42 12.76 20.63
N PHE A 76 6.72 11.56 20.13
CA PHE A 76 8.10 11.17 19.84
C PHE A 76 8.71 12.13 18.81
N ASP A 77 9.88 12.66 19.17
CA ASP A 77 10.67 13.59 18.36
C ASP A 77 12.16 13.26 18.41
N ALA A 78 12.99 14.10 17.79
CA ALA A 78 14.43 13.92 17.76
C ALA A 78 15.10 13.96 19.16
N SER A 79 14.45 14.50 20.17
CA SER A 79 14.95 14.56 21.57
C SER A 79 14.46 13.40 22.43
N THR A 80 13.55 12.56 21.90
CA THR A 80 12.99 11.45 22.65
C THR A 80 14.05 10.38 22.91
N PRO A 81 14.29 10.00 24.17
CA PRO A 81 15.25 8.95 24.48
C PRO A 81 14.85 7.62 23.84
N GLY A 82 15.84 6.79 23.51
CA GLY A 82 15.60 5.45 23.01
C GLY A 82 14.63 4.68 23.90
N THR A 83 13.54 4.23 23.31
CA THR A 83 12.42 3.60 24.00
C THR A 83 12.18 2.22 23.45
N VAL A 84 12.01 1.24 24.34
CA VAL A 84 11.55 -0.11 23.99
C VAL A 84 10.05 -0.19 24.26
N ILE A 85 9.27 -0.63 23.29
CA ILE A 85 7.85 -0.97 23.47
C ILE A 85 7.75 -2.49 23.47
N LEU A 86 7.07 -3.04 24.46
CA LEU A 86 6.88 -4.48 24.60
C LEU A 86 5.37 -4.77 24.66
N ASP A 87 4.83 -5.23 23.55
CA ASP A 87 3.41 -5.63 23.46
C ASP A 87 3.26 -7.13 23.65
N VAL A 88 2.82 -7.54 24.85
CA VAL A 88 2.65 -8.94 25.21
C VAL A 88 1.24 -9.38 24.87
N GLY A 89 1.10 -9.94 23.66
CA GLY A 89 -0.15 -10.47 23.14
C GLY A 89 -0.51 -11.83 23.77
N THR A 90 -1.48 -12.51 23.17
CA THR A 90 -1.95 -13.82 23.66
C THR A 90 -0.97 -14.95 23.38
N THR A 91 -0.41 -15.00 22.18
CA THR A 91 0.48 -16.10 21.71
C THR A 91 1.89 -15.66 21.43
N SER A 92 2.11 -14.38 21.22
CA SER A 92 3.41 -13.80 20.88
C SER A 92 3.58 -12.46 21.55
N THR A 93 4.82 -12.01 21.63
CA THR A 93 5.21 -10.69 22.11
C THR A 93 5.94 -9.97 20.99
N ASP A 94 5.53 -8.74 20.73
CA ASP A 94 6.21 -7.83 19.83
C ASP A 94 7.09 -6.87 20.65
N LEU A 95 8.37 -6.85 20.31
CA LEU A 95 9.35 -5.93 20.84
C LEU A 95 9.69 -4.92 19.75
N ILE A 96 9.51 -3.65 20.05
CA ILE A 96 9.73 -2.55 19.13
C ILE A 96 10.75 -1.62 19.78
N VAL A 97 11.88 -1.39 19.14
CA VAL A 97 12.88 -0.40 19.56
C VAL A 97 12.65 0.86 18.74
N CYS A 98 12.49 1.97 19.43
CA CYS A 98 12.22 3.28 18.85
C CYS A 98 13.33 4.25 19.27
N GLU A 99 14.08 4.74 18.30
CA GLU A 99 15.03 5.84 18.46
C GLU A 99 14.79 6.89 17.37
N PRO A 100 15.25 8.13 17.54
CA PRO A 100 15.13 9.13 16.48
C PRO A 100 15.73 8.62 15.16
N GLY A 101 14.89 8.53 14.12
CA GLY A 101 15.31 8.04 12.80
C GLY A 101 15.57 6.52 12.69
N ARG A 102 15.16 5.73 13.69
CA ARG A 102 15.33 4.27 13.68
C ARG A 102 14.14 3.55 14.29
N LEU A 103 13.76 2.46 13.64
CA LEU A 103 12.72 1.56 14.13
C LEU A 103 13.15 0.11 13.89
N TRP A 104 13.20 -0.67 14.98
CA TRP A 104 13.52 -2.10 14.87
C TRP A 104 12.46 -2.93 15.56
N ILE A 105 12.05 -4.02 14.93
CA ILE A 105 10.94 -4.86 15.40
C ILE A 105 11.40 -6.32 15.48
N ARG A 106 11.02 -6.99 16.55
CA ARG A 106 11.20 -8.41 16.71
C ARG A 106 10.00 -9.03 17.41
N THR A 107 9.50 -10.12 16.86
CA THR A 107 8.43 -10.93 17.47
C THR A 107 9.01 -12.25 17.98
N PHE A 108 8.59 -12.68 19.16
CA PHE A 108 8.93 -13.98 19.71
C PHE A 108 7.70 -14.69 20.32
N PRO A 109 7.67 -16.05 20.33
CA PRO A 109 6.48 -16.84 20.61
C PRO A 109 6.24 -17.03 22.12
N ILE A 110 6.30 -15.95 22.89
CA ILE A 110 5.91 -15.92 24.30
C ILE A 110 4.76 -14.93 24.46
N GLY A 111 3.65 -15.36 25.04
CA GLY A 111 2.48 -14.51 25.27
C GLY A 111 1.66 -14.99 26.46
N GLY A 112 0.47 -14.39 26.62
CA GLY A 112 -0.45 -14.69 27.74
C GLY A 112 -0.80 -16.17 27.88
N HIS A 113 -0.77 -16.93 26.78
CA HIS A 113 -1.03 -18.37 26.79
C HIS A 113 0.00 -19.16 27.62
N GLN A 114 1.29 -18.85 27.50
CA GLN A 114 2.36 -19.51 28.26
C GLN A 114 2.20 -19.27 29.77
N PHE A 115 1.78 -18.07 30.15
CA PHE A 115 1.47 -17.76 31.55
C PHE A 115 0.28 -18.55 32.07
N THR A 116 -0.79 -18.69 31.27
CA THR A 116 -1.94 -19.50 31.64
C THR A 116 -1.56 -20.98 31.76
N GLN A 117 -0.76 -21.48 30.79
CA GLN A 117 -0.27 -22.86 30.81
C GLN A 117 0.58 -23.16 32.05
N ALA A 118 1.46 -22.23 32.46
CA ALA A 118 2.24 -22.39 33.69
C ALA A 118 1.36 -22.55 34.93
N LEU A 119 0.21 -21.84 35.00
CA LEU A 119 -0.76 -22.01 36.08
C LEU A 119 -1.53 -23.33 35.97
N VAL A 120 -1.87 -23.78 34.76
CA VAL A 120 -2.46 -25.12 34.54
C VAL A 120 -1.56 -26.18 35.09
N ASP A 121 -0.26 -26.10 34.77
CA ASP A 121 0.72 -27.12 35.15
C ASP A 121 1.05 -27.09 36.65
N ALA A 122 1.17 -25.90 37.25
CA ALA A 122 1.49 -25.72 38.65
C ALA A 122 0.34 -26.12 39.58
N PHE A 123 -0.89 -25.77 39.23
CA PHE A 123 -2.07 -25.95 40.08
C PHE A 123 -3.01 -27.07 39.62
N LYS A 124 -2.69 -27.75 38.51
CA LYS A 124 -3.52 -28.81 37.89
C LYS A 124 -4.95 -28.35 37.61
N LEU A 125 -5.08 -27.07 37.17
CA LEU A 125 -6.35 -26.48 36.83
C LEU A 125 -6.71 -26.72 35.36
N SER A 126 -8.02 -26.63 35.03
CA SER A 126 -8.41 -26.47 33.63
C SER A 126 -7.95 -25.10 33.10
N TYR A 127 -7.72 -25.00 31.79
CA TYR A 127 -7.27 -23.77 31.15
C TYR A 127 -8.16 -22.56 31.51
N THR A 128 -9.48 -22.73 31.48
CA THR A 128 -10.43 -21.67 31.83
C THR A 128 -10.26 -21.18 33.27
N LYS A 129 -10.05 -22.12 34.24
CA LYS A 129 -9.84 -21.75 35.63
C LYS A 129 -8.46 -21.08 35.85
N ALA A 130 -7.44 -21.56 35.14
CA ALA A 130 -6.11 -20.95 35.18
C ALA A 130 -6.12 -19.53 34.56
N GLU A 131 -6.84 -19.33 33.48
CA GLU A 131 -7.01 -18.00 32.86
C GLU A 131 -7.75 -17.04 33.81
N ALA A 132 -8.83 -17.49 34.44
CA ALA A 132 -9.54 -16.70 35.44
C ALA A 132 -8.65 -16.36 36.64
N LEU A 133 -7.83 -17.30 37.12
CA LEU A 133 -6.86 -17.08 38.19
C LEU A 133 -5.80 -16.07 37.76
N LYS A 134 -5.30 -16.16 36.54
CA LYS A 134 -4.32 -15.21 35.97
C LYS A 134 -4.90 -13.78 35.95
N LEU A 135 -6.12 -13.60 35.45
CA LEU A 135 -6.78 -12.28 35.37
C LEU A 135 -7.05 -11.68 36.75
N GLN A 136 -7.28 -12.51 37.76
CA GLN A 136 -7.56 -12.10 39.14
C GLN A 136 -6.32 -12.23 40.05
N ALA A 137 -5.14 -12.41 39.49
CA ALA A 137 -3.93 -12.73 40.24
C ALA A 137 -3.60 -11.72 41.34
N GLU A 138 -3.80 -10.42 41.08
CA GLU A 138 -3.56 -9.34 42.00
C GLU A 138 -4.47 -9.37 43.26
N GLN A 139 -5.73 -9.78 43.06
CA GLN A 139 -6.76 -9.84 44.11
C GLN A 139 -6.78 -11.22 44.79
N SER A 140 -6.00 -12.18 44.30
CA SER A 140 -6.00 -13.54 44.81
C SER A 140 -5.35 -13.61 46.22
N LYS A 141 -5.99 -14.35 47.13
CA LYS A 141 -5.38 -14.70 48.42
C LYS A 141 -4.08 -15.51 48.26
N HIS A 142 -3.84 -16.05 47.08
CA HIS A 142 -2.65 -16.87 46.76
C HIS A 142 -1.68 -16.16 45.79
N ALA A 143 -1.74 -14.83 45.69
CA ALA A 143 -0.92 -14.03 44.77
C ALA A 143 0.58 -14.42 44.78
N ARG A 144 1.14 -14.72 45.98
CA ARG A 144 2.53 -15.16 46.11
C ARG A 144 2.80 -16.50 45.39
N HIS A 145 1.90 -17.48 45.52
CA HIS A 145 2.05 -18.79 44.85
C HIS A 145 1.83 -18.65 43.34
N VAL A 146 0.89 -17.81 42.90
CA VAL A 146 0.69 -17.48 41.49
C VAL A 146 1.95 -16.88 40.91
N PHE A 147 2.55 -15.88 41.59
CA PHE A 147 3.83 -15.30 41.17
C PHE A 147 4.95 -16.33 41.06
N GLN A 148 5.06 -17.22 42.06
CA GLN A 148 6.06 -18.30 42.03
C GLN A 148 5.88 -19.22 40.84
N ALA A 149 4.64 -19.61 40.51
CA ALA A 149 4.31 -20.44 39.34
C ALA A 149 4.61 -19.74 38.01
N LEU A 150 4.43 -18.42 37.93
CA LEU A 150 4.68 -17.61 36.72
C LEU A 150 6.15 -17.22 36.54
N ARG A 151 6.98 -17.31 37.61
CA ARG A 151 8.37 -16.86 37.58
C ARG A 151 9.23 -17.44 36.47
N PRO A 152 9.13 -18.73 36.13
CA PRO A 152 9.87 -19.29 34.98
C PRO A 152 9.54 -18.56 33.69
N VAL A 153 8.25 -18.33 33.39
CA VAL A 153 7.80 -17.66 32.16
C VAL A 153 8.23 -16.18 32.17
N PHE A 154 8.25 -15.52 33.35
CA PHE A 154 8.85 -14.19 33.47
C PHE A 154 10.34 -14.20 33.12
N GLY A 155 11.06 -15.26 33.52
CA GLY A 155 12.47 -15.46 33.19
C GLY A 155 12.70 -15.62 31.70
N ASP A 156 11.91 -16.46 31.04
CA ASP A 156 12.00 -16.70 29.61
C ASP A 156 11.70 -15.41 28.82
N LEU A 157 10.63 -14.68 29.19
CA LEU A 157 10.29 -13.39 28.60
C LEU A 157 11.43 -12.38 28.76
N ALA A 158 11.97 -12.23 29.99
CA ALA A 158 13.06 -11.31 30.27
C ALA A 158 14.33 -11.66 29.48
N GLN A 159 14.64 -12.94 29.33
CA GLN A 159 15.79 -13.41 28.57
C GLN A 159 15.63 -13.10 27.07
N ASP A 160 14.44 -13.31 26.49
CA ASP A 160 14.22 -12.99 25.09
C ASP A 160 14.26 -11.49 24.83
N VAL A 161 13.71 -10.68 25.73
CA VAL A 161 13.82 -9.21 25.69
C VAL A 161 15.29 -8.77 25.80
N GLN A 162 16.04 -9.30 26.77
CA GLN A 162 17.45 -8.98 26.98
C GLN A 162 18.31 -9.35 25.76
N ARG A 163 18.08 -10.54 25.18
CA ARG A 163 18.76 -11.02 23.98
C ARG A 163 18.46 -10.10 22.79
N SER A 164 17.20 -9.66 22.66
CA SER A 164 16.77 -8.78 21.57
C SER A 164 17.39 -7.39 21.69
N ILE A 165 17.38 -6.80 22.89
CA ILE A 165 18.02 -5.51 23.16
C ILE A 165 19.53 -5.62 22.93
N GLY A 166 20.18 -6.69 23.42
CA GLY A 166 21.61 -6.91 23.22
C GLY A 166 21.99 -7.06 21.74
N TYR A 167 21.14 -7.75 20.95
CA TYR A 167 21.34 -7.83 19.51
C TYR A 167 21.26 -6.47 18.85
N TYR A 168 20.23 -5.68 19.15
CA TYR A 168 20.06 -4.32 18.63
C TYR A 168 21.26 -3.43 18.98
N GLN A 169 21.68 -3.41 20.23
CA GLN A 169 22.84 -2.62 20.70
C GLN A 169 24.17 -3.10 20.09
N SER A 170 24.28 -4.37 19.71
CA SER A 170 25.47 -4.88 19.03
C SER A 170 25.63 -4.31 17.62
N SER A 171 24.50 -4.06 16.94
CA SER A 171 24.43 -3.50 15.60
C SER A 171 24.44 -1.96 15.62
N HIS A 172 23.95 -1.35 16.70
CA HIS A 172 23.84 0.10 16.88
C HIS A 172 24.59 0.50 18.14
N LYS A 173 25.88 0.81 18.01
CA LYS A 173 26.78 1.09 19.16
C LYS A 173 26.44 2.40 19.88
N ASP A 174 25.76 3.30 19.23
CA ASP A 174 25.26 4.59 19.70
C ASP A 174 23.87 4.49 20.38
N ALA A 175 23.25 3.30 20.35
CA ALA A 175 21.91 3.10 20.92
C ALA A 175 21.88 3.38 22.43
N ASN A 176 20.98 4.27 22.84
CA ASN A 176 20.76 4.64 24.25
C ASN A 176 19.32 4.36 24.67
N LEU A 177 19.04 3.11 25.01
CA LEU A 177 17.72 2.66 25.42
C LEU A 177 17.53 2.87 26.91
N THR A 178 16.65 3.78 27.29
CA THR A 178 16.50 4.23 28.70
C THR A 178 15.26 3.66 29.38
N ARG A 179 14.20 3.38 28.63
CA ARG A 179 12.91 2.94 29.18
C ARG A 179 12.25 1.87 28.34
N LEU A 180 11.39 1.08 29.00
CA LEU A 180 10.51 0.10 28.37
C LEU A 180 9.05 0.44 28.71
N ILE A 181 8.20 0.54 27.69
CA ILE A 181 6.76 0.73 27.82
C ILE A 181 6.07 -0.61 27.55
N GLY A 182 5.39 -1.13 28.56
CA GLY A 182 4.67 -2.39 28.48
C GLY A 182 3.21 -2.22 28.07
N LEU A 183 2.79 -3.05 27.11
CA LEU A 183 1.44 -3.15 26.56
C LEU A 183 0.93 -4.59 26.64
N GLY A 184 -0.35 -4.75 26.39
CA GLY A 184 -1.03 -6.05 26.48
C GLY A 184 -1.50 -6.37 27.89
N SER A 185 -2.60 -7.10 28.01
CA SER A 185 -3.22 -7.43 29.30
C SER A 185 -2.30 -8.21 30.25
N THR A 186 -1.26 -8.86 29.73
CA THR A 186 -0.25 -9.56 30.52
C THR A 186 0.54 -8.62 31.44
N PHE A 187 0.68 -7.34 31.09
CA PHE A 187 1.30 -6.35 31.97
C PHE A 187 0.50 -6.02 33.24
N ASN A 188 -0.73 -6.49 33.35
CA ASN A 188 -1.50 -6.46 34.59
C ASN A 188 -1.06 -7.54 35.60
N LEU A 189 -0.19 -8.48 35.19
CA LEU A 189 0.29 -9.52 36.12
C LEU A 189 1.12 -8.91 37.22
N PRO A 190 0.79 -9.21 38.50
CA PRO A 190 1.49 -8.68 39.63
C PRO A 190 2.96 -9.14 39.62
N GLY A 191 3.86 -8.18 39.77
CA GLY A 191 5.29 -8.46 39.83
C GLY A 191 6.01 -8.48 38.49
N LEU A 192 5.34 -8.61 37.33
CA LEU A 192 6.00 -8.66 36.02
C LEU A 192 6.81 -7.39 35.75
N ARG A 193 6.21 -6.21 35.91
CA ARG A 193 6.88 -4.92 35.71
C ARG A 193 8.16 -4.80 36.56
N LYS A 194 8.05 -5.10 37.87
CA LYS A 194 9.19 -5.05 38.79
C LYS A 194 10.27 -6.07 38.40
N TYR A 195 9.86 -7.27 38.01
CA TYR A 195 10.76 -8.33 37.58
C TYR A 195 11.54 -7.91 36.34
N LEU A 196 10.86 -7.42 35.30
CA LEU A 196 11.51 -6.94 34.08
C LEU A 196 12.45 -5.78 34.35
N SER A 197 12.05 -4.80 35.18
CA SER A 197 12.91 -3.67 35.53
C SER A 197 14.21 -4.11 36.24
N GLN A 198 14.13 -5.11 37.11
CA GLN A 198 15.30 -5.67 37.76
C GLN A 198 16.20 -6.46 36.84
N GLN A 199 15.64 -7.25 35.92
CA GLN A 199 16.41 -8.09 34.99
C GLN A 199 17.05 -7.24 33.87
N LEU A 200 16.35 -6.25 33.35
CA LEU A 200 16.80 -5.41 32.25
C LEU A 200 17.62 -4.19 32.71
N GLN A 201 17.59 -3.88 34.00
CA GLN A 201 18.22 -2.71 34.60
C GLN A 201 17.81 -1.40 33.89
N MET A 202 16.56 -1.33 33.51
CA MET A 202 15.97 -0.12 32.89
C MET A 202 14.61 0.19 33.51
N GLU A 203 14.14 1.41 33.30
CA GLU A 203 12.80 1.79 33.72
C GLU A 203 11.76 1.01 32.91
N VAL A 204 10.86 0.32 33.61
CA VAL A 204 9.73 -0.37 32.99
C VAL A 204 8.44 0.28 33.46
N VAL A 205 7.73 0.89 32.54
CA VAL A 205 6.44 1.53 32.77
C VAL A 205 5.33 0.76 32.06
N ARG A 206 4.14 0.80 32.59
CA ARG A 206 2.93 0.29 31.95
C ARG A 206 2.17 1.48 31.39
N LEU A 207 1.61 1.36 30.19
CA LEU A 207 0.73 2.38 29.66
C LEU A 207 -0.55 2.45 30.49
N GLU A 208 -0.80 3.56 31.15
CA GLU A 208 -1.99 3.72 32.01
C GLU A 208 -3.12 4.43 31.29
N GLN A 209 -2.80 5.36 30.41
CA GLN A 209 -3.76 6.12 29.60
C GLN A 209 -3.10 6.66 28.33
N PHE A 210 -3.92 7.01 27.36
CA PHE A 210 -3.51 7.81 26.22
C PHE A 210 -3.72 9.29 26.55
N ASN A 211 -2.68 10.10 26.35
CA ASN A 211 -2.68 11.51 26.75
C ASN A 211 -3.43 12.42 25.77
N ARG A 212 -3.45 12.03 24.49
CA ARG A 212 -4.05 12.82 23.40
C ARG A 212 -5.41 12.30 22.94
N LEU A 213 -5.97 11.35 23.66
CA LEU A 213 -7.29 10.81 23.37
C LEU A 213 -8.29 11.32 24.40
N SER A 214 -9.26 12.14 23.96
CA SER A 214 -10.39 12.53 24.79
C SER A 214 -11.41 11.40 24.81
N LEU A 215 -11.73 10.93 25.99
CA LEU A 215 -12.66 9.83 26.21
C LEU A 215 -14.00 10.40 26.74
N ASP A 216 -14.89 10.69 25.82
CA ASP A 216 -16.24 11.17 26.12
C ASP A 216 -17.27 10.09 25.81
N GLY A 217 -18.15 9.80 26.75
CA GLY A 217 -19.27 8.88 26.51
C GLY A 217 -19.35 7.68 27.45
N PRO A 218 -20.38 6.83 27.30
CA PRO A 218 -20.67 5.75 28.24
C PRO A 218 -19.60 4.65 28.27
N ALA A 219 -18.84 4.47 27.20
CA ALA A 219 -17.79 3.45 27.09
C ALA A 219 -16.40 3.93 27.59
N ALA A 220 -16.27 5.17 28.07
CA ALA A 220 -14.98 5.75 28.50
C ALA A 220 -14.32 4.92 29.61
N GLY A 221 -15.08 4.46 30.59
CA GLY A 221 -14.58 3.62 31.69
C GLY A 221 -14.09 2.24 31.22
N GLU A 222 -14.81 1.61 30.31
CA GLU A 222 -14.40 0.32 29.73
C GLU A 222 -13.13 0.47 28.89
N PHE A 223 -13.05 1.51 28.08
CA PHE A 223 -11.85 1.82 27.31
C PHE A 223 -10.65 2.04 28.22
N GLN A 224 -10.80 2.83 29.27
CA GLN A 224 -9.71 3.13 30.22
C GLN A 224 -9.23 1.84 30.92
N ALA A 225 -10.14 0.95 31.32
CA ALA A 225 -9.77 -0.33 31.90
C ALA A 225 -9.02 -1.26 30.93
N ALA A 226 -9.24 -1.09 29.62
CA ALA A 226 -8.64 -1.90 28.57
C ALA A 226 -7.53 -1.18 27.78
N THR A 227 -7.05 -0.03 28.25
CA THR A 227 -6.03 0.83 27.56
C THR A 227 -4.85 0.03 27.01
N LEU A 228 -4.33 -0.93 27.79
CA LEU A 228 -3.20 -1.78 27.37
C LEU A 228 -3.43 -2.59 26.09
N ASN A 229 -4.67 -2.83 25.73
CA ASN A 229 -5.05 -3.65 24.56
C ASN A 229 -5.44 -2.82 23.34
N PHE A 230 -5.57 -1.48 23.49
CA PHE A 230 -6.08 -0.63 22.41
C PHE A 230 -4.99 0.07 21.60
N ALA A 231 -3.71 -0.09 21.91
CA ALA A 231 -2.63 0.57 21.19
C ALA A 231 -2.64 0.27 19.69
N THR A 232 -2.83 -0.99 19.32
CA THR A 232 -2.94 -1.40 17.89
C THR A 232 -4.15 -0.75 17.20
N ALA A 233 -5.33 -0.78 17.83
CA ALA A 233 -6.54 -0.20 17.26
C ALA A 233 -6.44 1.32 17.14
N TYR A 234 -5.87 1.98 18.14
CA TYR A 234 -5.63 3.41 18.12
C TYR A 234 -4.64 3.81 17.01
N GLY A 235 -3.54 3.08 16.87
CA GLY A 235 -2.58 3.33 15.80
C GLY A 235 -3.13 3.10 14.40
N LEU A 236 -4.00 2.08 14.21
CA LEU A 236 -4.71 1.87 12.97
C LEU A 236 -5.68 3.01 12.64
N ALA A 237 -6.38 3.54 13.66
CA ALA A 237 -7.27 4.68 13.48
C ALA A 237 -6.48 5.94 13.06
N LEU A 238 -5.31 6.19 13.67
CA LEU A 238 -4.42 7.29 13.28
C LEU A 238 -3.93 7.14 11.83
N GLN A 239 -3.57 5.93 11.41
CA GLN A 239 -3.19 5.66 10.02
C GLN A 239 -4.37 5.93 9.06
N GLY A 240 -5.57 5.53 9.42
CA GLY A 240 -6.79 5.79 8.65
C GLY A 240 -7.13 7.28 8.52
N LEU A 241 -6.75 8.09 9.50
CA LEU A 241 -6.89 9.55 9.50
C LEU A 241 -5.77 10.29 8.74
N GLY A 242 -4.77 9.58 8.25
CA GLY A 242 -3.65 10.18 7.50
C GLY A 242 -2.66 10.92 8.38
N PHE A 243 -2.22 10.29 9.48
CA PHE A 243 -1.20 10.83 10.36
C PHE A 243 0.15 11.03 9.64
N ASP A 244 0.58 12.27 9.46
CA ASP A 244 1.70 12.67 8.60
C ASP A 244 3.09 12.17 9.06
N HIS A 245 3.27 11.85 10.33
CA HIS A 245 4.54 11.41 10.93
C HIS A 245 4.56 9.92 11.30
N GLY A 246 3.54 9.18 10.85
CA GLY A 246 3.44 7.75 11.11
C GLY A 246 4.28 6.90 10.16
N VAL A 247 4.69 5.73 10.65
CA VAL A 247 5.27 4.69 9.80
C VAL A 247 4.13 3.95 9.10
N MET A 248 4.08 4.06 7.78
CA MET A 248 2.99 3.54 6.97
C MET A 248 3.53 2.48 6.01
N ALA A 249 3.21 1.22 6.26
CA ALA A 249 3.41 0.16 5.29
C ALA A 249 2.05 -0.44 4.93
N ASN A 250 1.75 -0.48 3.64
CA ASN A 250 0.49 -1.06 3.15
C ASN A 250 0.76 -2.32 2.34
N LEU A 251 0.46 -3.45 2.95
CA LEU A 251 0.63 -4.78 2.37
C LEU A 251 -0.63 -5.28 1.65
N MET A 252 -1.57 -4.38 1.32
CA MET A 252 -2.78 -4.74 0.60
C MET A 252 -2.44 -5.18 -0.84
N PRO A 253 -2.86 -6.36 -1.28
CA PRO A 253 -2.60 -6.83 -2.63
C PRO A 253 -3.17 -5.89 -3.70
N VAL A 254 -2.34 -5.53 -4.68
CA VAL A 254 -2.73 -4.61 -5.77
C VAL A 254 -4.02 -5.04 -6.48
N PRO A 255 -4.27 -6.33 -6.76
CA PRO A 255 -5.54 -6.75 -7.35
C PRO A 255 -6.76 -6.40 -6.50
N VAL A 256 -6.68 -6.56 -5.17
CA VAL A 256 -7.76 -6.24 -4.23
C VAL A 256 -8.04 -4.72 -4.20
N VAL A 257 -6.97 -3.91 -4.12
CA VAL A 257 -7.10 -2.44 -4.21
C VAL A 257 -7.76 -2.02 -5.51
N ARG A 258 -7.34 -2.62 -6.62
CA ARG A 258 -7.89 -2.33 -7.94
C ARG A 258 -9.38 -2.67 -8.00
N GLU A 259 -9.77 -3.85 -7.53
CA GLU A 259 -11.17 -4.26 -7.48
C GLU A 259 -12.02 -3.32 -6.62
N ALA A 260 -11.55 -2.95 -5.44
CA ALA A 260 -12.22 -1.99 -4.57
C ALA A 260 -12.41 -0.62 -5.23
N VAL A 261 -11.38 -0.11 -5.93
CA VAL A 261 -11.47 1.16 -6.69
C VAL A 261 -12.47 1.06 -7.83
N TRP A 262 -12.47 -0.04 -8.58
CA TRP A 262 -13.39 -0.23 -9.69
C TRP A 262 -14.83 -0.39 -9.22
N SER A 263 -15.09 -1.16 -8.16
CA SER A 263 -16.43 -1.34 -7.60
C SER A 263 -17.04 -0.01 -7.13
N ARG A 264 -16.26 0.85 -6.47
CA ARG A 264 -16.68 2.20 -6.09
C ARG A 264 -17.03 3.09 -7.29
N LYS A 265 -16.32 2.92 -8.42
CA LYS A 265 -16.53 3.72 -9.65
C LYS A 265 -17.67 3.21 -10.53
N THR A 266 -18.09 1.95 -10.39
CA THR A 266 -19.12 1.34 -11.25
C THR A 266 -20.42 2.15 -11.27
N LYS A 267 -20.85 2.71 -10.12
CA LYS A 267 -22.03 3.57 -10.01
C LYS A 267 -21.92 4.81 -10.90
N TRP A 268 -20.76 5.43 -10.92
CA TRP A 268 -20.49 6.62 -11.74
C TRP A 268 -20.44 6.30 -13.23
N PHE A 269 -19.90 5.14 -13.61
CA PHE A 269 -19.96 4.67 -15.00
C PHE A 269 -21.39 4.42 -15.46
N ALA A 270 -22.24 3.85 -14.59
CA ALA A 270 -23.66 3.65 -14.89
C ALA A 270 -24.37 5.01 -15.10
N VAL A 271 -24.10 6.00 -14.25
CA VAL A 271 -24.64 7.37 -14.41
C VAL A 271 -24.13 8.01 -15.71
N ALA A 272 -22.84 7.91 -16.00
CA ALA A 272 -22.26 8.46 -17.23
C ALA A 272 -22.85 7.79 -18.48
N ALA A 273 -23.03 6.47 -18.47
CA ALA A 273 -23.69 5.74 -19.55
C ALA A 273 -25.14 6.19 -19.73
N GLY A 274 -25.90 6.35 -18.64
CA GLY A 274 -27.27 6.86 -18.69
C GLY A 274 -27.35 8.27 -19.28
N LEU A 275 -26.47 9.16 -18.85
CA LEU A 275 -26.38 10.53 -19.40
C LEU A 275 -26.01 10.53 -20.89
N SER A 276 -25.07 9.67 -21.31
CA SER A 276 -24.68 9.54 -22.70
C SER A 276 -25.82 9.04 -23.58
N LEU A 277 -26.59 8.04 -23.11
CA LEU A 277 -27.78 7.55 -23.79
C LEU A 277 -28.86 8.62 -23.88
N ALA A 278 -29.10 9.38 -22.81
CA ALA A 278 -30.05 10.48 -22.79
C ALA A 278 -29.63 11.59 -23.78
N ALA A 279 -28.37 11.99 -23.78
CA ALA A 279 -27.84 12.99 -24.72
C ALA A 279 -27.93 12.49 -26.16
N GLY A 280 -27.58 11.22 -26.41
CA GLY A 280 -27.79 10.58 -27.70
C GLY A 280 -29.25 10.57 -28.14
N GLY A 281 -30.18 10.21 -27.24
CA GLY A 281 -31.63 10.26 -27.49
C GLY A 281 -32.14 11.68 -27.82
N LEU A 282 -31.68 12.67 -27.06
CA LEU A 282 -32.02 14.06 -27.30
C LEU A 282 -31.57 14.56 -28.67
N SER A 283 -30.43 14.10 -29.17
CA SER A 283 -29.92 14.47 -30.49
C SER A 283 -30.83 14.05 -31.64
N PHE A 284 -31.68 13.02 -31.44
CA PHE A 284 -32.65 12.55 -32.44
C PHE A 284 -33.96 13.37 -32.45
N ILE A 285 -34.22 14.20 -31.43
CA ILE A 285 -35.46 14.99 -31.35
C ILE A 285 -35.55 15.97 -32.52
N LYS A 286 -34.47 16.70 -32.81
CA LYS A 286 -34.43 17.67 -33.91
C LYS A 286 -34.63 17.04 -35.29
N PRO A 287 -33.95 15.97 -35.68
CA PRO A 287 -34.21 15.25 -36.92
C PRO A 287 -35.65 14.73 -37.05
N ILE A 288 -36.25 14.22 -35.95
CA ILE A 288 -37.61 13.70 -35.94
C ILE A 288 -38.61 14.86 -36.14
N GLN A 289 -38.42 15.98 -35.46
CA GLN A 289 -39.28 17.20 -35.63
C GLN A 289 -39.15 17.83 -37.00
N SER A 290 -37.99 17.75 -37.65
CA SER A 290 -37.76 18.33 -38.97
C SER A 290 -38.17 17.38 -40.13
N ARG A 291 -38.45 16.11 -39.90
CA ARG A 291 -38.95 15.16 -40.91
C ARG A 291 -40.13 15.69 -41.69
N PRO A 292 -41.24 16.20 -41.10
CA PRO A 292 -42.39 16.67 -41.85
C PRO A 292 -42.08 17.93 -42.67
N VAL A 293 -41.01 18.68 -42.33
CA VAL A 293 -40.56 19.83 -43.12
C VAL A 293 -39.77 19.39 -44.34
N VAL A 294 -39.00 18.33 -44.22
CA VAL A 294 -38.19 17.76 -45.34
C VAL A 294 -39.04 16.93 -46.28
N GLU A 295 -40.11 16.26 -45.79
CA GLU A 295 -41.05 15.48 -46.58
C GLU A 295 -42.06 16.34 -47.37
N LYS A 296 -42.19 17.63 -47.07
CA LYS A 296 -42.94 18.56 -47.92
C LYS A 296 -42.23 18.63 -49.28
N LYS A 297 -42.99 18.38 -50.33
CA LYS A 297 -42.50 18.49 -51.74
C LYS A 297 -41.67 19.77 -51.87
N ALA A 298 -40.45 19.63 -52.30
CA ALA A 298 -39.58 20.77 -52.55
C ALA A 298 -40.28 21.80 -53.41
N PRO A 299 -40.12 23.09 -53.14
CA PRO A 299 -40.67 24.15 -54.01
C PRO A 299 -40.27 23.86 -55.45
N LEU A 300 -41.16 24.16 -56.39
CA LEU A 300 -40.94 23.95 -57.84
C LEU A 300 -39.57 24.47 -58.28
N GLU A 301 -39.12 25.59 -57.74
CA GLU A 301 -37.79 26.18 -57.97
C GLU A 301 -36.63 25.27 -57.60
N VAL A 302 -36.78 24.48 -56.53
CA VAL A 302 -35.75 23.54 -56.06
C VAL A 302 -35.70 22.29 -56.97
N GLU A 303 -36.86 21.85 -57.46
CA GLU A 303 -36.91 20.75 -58.44
C GLU A 303 -36.34 21.15 -59.81
N GLU A 304 -36.61 22.40 -60.19
CA GLU A 304 -36.04 22.97 -61.41
C GLU A 304 -34.54 23.18 -61.33
N THR A 305 -34.05 23.64 -60.20
CA THR A 305 -32.61 23.76 -59.90
C THR A 305 -31.93 22.38 -59.86
N LYS A 306 -32.54 21.35 -59.26
CA LYS A 306 -32.04 19.99 -59.30
C LYS A 306 -31.99 19.40 -60.71
N ARG A 307 -32.97 19.73 -61.57
CA ARG A 307 -32.96 19.32 -62.97
C ARG A 307 -31.80 19.96 -63.72
N ILE A 308 -31.60 21.27 -63.55
CA ILE A 308 -30.50 22.03 -64.14
C ILE A 308 -29.14 21.45 -63.68
N VAL A 309 -28.98 21.19 -62.37
CA VAL A 309 -27.73 20.60 -61.80
C VAL A 309 -27.49 19.20 -62.36
N ARG A 310 -28.54 18.37 -62.55
CA ARG A 310 -28.37 17.05 -63.13
C ARG A 310 -27.95 17.12 -64.61
N THR A 311 -28.51 18.04 -65.36
CA THR A 311 -28.14 18.25 -66.76
C THR A 311 -26.69 18.73 -66.90
N LEU A 312 -26.34 19.78 -66.12
CA LEU A 312 -24.96 20.29 -66.08
C LEU A 312 -23.95 19.22 -65.61
N LYS A 313 -24.32 18.40 -64.62
CA LYS A 313 -23.46 17.32 -64.14
C LYS A 313 -23.30 16.21 -65.23
N ALA A 314 -24.33 15.93 -66.01
CA ALA A 314 -24.22 14.98 -67.11
C ALA A 314 -23.33 15.53 -68.24
N GLU A 315 -23.53 16.82 -68.61
CA GLU A 315 -22.68 17.49 -69.59
C GLU A 315 -21.23 17.59 -69.14
N TRP A 316 -21.02 17.92 -67.83
CA TRP A 316 -19.70 17.93 -67.24
C TRP A 316 -19.04 16.54 -67.28
N THR A 317 -19.80 15.48 -66.99
CA THR A 317 -19.28 14.11 -67.00
C THR A 317 -18.90 13.69 -68.43
N GLU A 318 -19.67 14.11 -69.44
CA GLU A 318 -19.38 13.89 -70.85
C GLU A 318 -18.13 14.62 -71.33
N VAL A 319 -18.01 15.91 -70.93
CA VAL A 319 -16.85 16.74 -71.28
C VAL A 319 -15.62 16.28 -70.56
N SER A 320 -15.75 16.02 -69.26
CA SER A 320 -14.62 15.55 -68.43
C SER A 320 -14.15 14.13 -68.81
N GLY A 321 -15.06 13.27 -69.27
CA GLY A 321 -14.71 11.93 -69.81
C GLY A 321 -13.94 11.99 -71.11
N LYS A 322 -14.14 13.04 -71.91
CA LYS A 322 -13.41 13.30 -73.17
C LYS A 322 -12.11 14.09 -72.93
N PHE A 323 -12.00 14.75 -71.80
CA PHE A 323 -10.81 15.53 -71.38
C PHE A 323 -9.92 14.65 -70.51
N ALA A 324 -8.90 14.08 -71.04
CA ALA A 324 -7.84 13.41 -70.26
C ALA A 324 -6.64 14.38 -70.16
N PRO A 325 -6.57 15.21 -69.15
CA PRO A 325 -5.41 16.05 -68.96
C PRO A 325 -4.16 15.17 -68.76
N ASP A 326 -3.16 15.45 -69.54
CA ASP A 326 -1.86 14.78 -69.37
C ASP A 326 -1.13 15.40 -68.16
N PHE A 327 -1.38 14.79 -67.01
CA PHE A 327 -0.73 15.19 -65.76
C PHE A 327 0.70 14.73 -65.63
N LYS A 328 1.28 14.08 -66.65
CA LYS A 328 2.65 13.53 -66.57
C LYS A 328 3.69 14.58 -66.21
N ALA A 329 3.60 15.78 -66.76
CA ALA A 329 4.49 16.85 -66.42
C ALA A 329 4.27 17.41 -65.03
N ALA A 330 3.00 17.51 -64.56
CA ALA A 330 2.66 17.97 -63.24
C ALA A 330 3.08 16.91 -62.19
N ASN A 331 2.81 15.66 -62.42
CA ASN A 331 3.25 14.57 -61.54
C ASN A 331 4.77 14.44 -61.49
N ALA A 332 5.47 14.65 -62.60
CA ALA A 332 6.91 14.72 -62.60
C ALA A 332 7.46 15.90 -61.81
N ALA A 333 6.83 17.06 -61.86
CA ALA A 333 7.19 18.25 -61.06
C ALA A 333 6.88 18.04 -59.56
N ASP A 334 5.82 17.29 -59.24
CA ASP A 334 5.45 17.02 -57.84
C ASP A 334 6.43 16.00 -57.21
N LEU A 335 6.91 15.04 -57.97
CA LEU A 335 7.98 14.12 -57.57
C LEU A 335 9.26 14.90 -57.22
N LEU A 336 9.54 15.99 -57.93
CA LEU A 336 10.73 16.85 -57.64
C LEU A 336 10.60 17.59 -56.31
N LYS A 337 9.42 17.87 -55.82
CA LYS A 337 9.20 18.51 -54.53
C LYS A 337 9.61 17.61 -53.34
N HIS A 338 9.56 16.31 -53.56
CA HIS A 338 9.87 15.32 -52.53
C HIS A 338 11.22 14.61 -52.72
N ARG A 339 12.08 15.11 -53.62
CA ARG A 339 13.39 14.52 -53.87
C ARG A 339 14.31 14.43 -52.67
N ASP A 340 14.13 15.32 -51.71
CA ASP A 340 14.99 15.39 -50.52
C ASP A 340 14.56 14.38 -49.45
N VAL A 341 13.37 13.78 -49.54
CA VAL A 341 12.86 12.78 -48.56
C VAL A 341 13.80 11.58 -48.52
N HIS A 342 14.31 11.15 -49.65
CA HIS A 342 15.24 10.02 -49.74
C HIS A 342 16.58 10.33 -49.06
N ALA A 343 17.08 11.54 -49.24
CA ALA A 343 18.31 12.00 -48.61
C ALA A 343 18.16 12.09 -47.08
N HIS A 344 17.04 12.61 -46.61
CA HIS A 344 16.73 12.67 -45.16
C HIS A 344 16.62 11.28 -44.56
N LEU A 345 15.89 10.36 -45.23
CA LEU A 345 15.74 8.97 -44.79
C LEU A 345 17.08 8.25 -44.68
N VAL A 346 17.95 8.41 -45.67
CA VAL A 346 19.32 7.82 -45.64
C VAL A 346 20.16 8.45 -44.53
N ASN A 347 20.03 9.76 -44.29
CA ASN A 347 20.73 10.44 -43.21
C ASN A 347 20.23 9.94 -41.84
N ASP A 348 18.93 9.82 -41.62
CA ASP A 348 18.35 9.33 -40.38
C ASP A 348 18.74 7.86 -40.09
N LEU A 349 18.75 7.03 -41.12
CA LEU A 349 19.24 5.65 -41.03
C LEU A 349 20.74 5.60 -40.69
N SER A 350 21.57 6.50 -41.25
CA SER A 350 23.01 6.59 -40.93
C SER A 350 23.24 7.03 -39.49
N LEU A 351 22.43 7.95 -38.97
CA LEU A 351 22.46 8.39 -37.58
C LEU A 351 22.03 7.29 -36.60
N ILE A 352 21.03 6.51 -36.96
CA ILE A 352 20.60 5.35 -36.16
C ILE A 352 21.71 4.30 -36.10
N LEU A 353 22.36 4.01 -37.21
CA LEU A 353 23.51 3.09 -37.28
C LEU A 353 24.70 3.59 -36.45
N ALA A 354 25.05 4.85 -36.61
CA ALA A 354 26.15 5.48 -35.84
C ALA A 354 25.89 5.48 -34.32
N ASN A 355 24.63 5.72 -33.90
CA ASN A 355 24.23 5.63 -32.50
C ASN A 355 24.18 4.18 -31.97
N ALA A 356 23.90 3.22 -32.80
CA ALA A 356 23.91 1.81 -32.43
C ALA A 356 25.35 1.29 -32.23
N ASP A 357 26.28 1.73 -33.04
CA ASP A 357 27.71 1.38 -32.93
C ASP A 357 28.38 2.02 -31.71
N SER A 358 28.05 3.27 -31.40
CA SER A 358 28.66 3.99 -30.26
C SER A 358 28.33 3.39 -28.87
N LYS A 359 27.31 2.54 -28.78
CA LYS A 359 26.87 1.92 -27.51
C LYS A 359 27.28 0.46 -27.32
N ARG A 360 28.02 -0.14 -28.24
CA ARG A 360 28.22 -1.59 -28.28
C ARG A 360 29.65 -2.05 -28.31
N GLY A 361 30.64 -1.55 -27.70
CA GLY A 361 31.95 -2.19 -27.59
C GLY A 361 32.21 -3.29 -28.67
N GLU A 362 33.26 -3.96 -28.78
CA GLU A 362 33.83 -4.89 -29.78
C GLU A 362 32.91 -5.95 -30.49
N LYS A 363 31.63 -5.75 -30.65
CA LYS A 363 30.74 -6.66 -31.42
C LYS A 363 30.37 -6.05 -32.76
N PRO A 364 30.27 -6.84 -33.85
CA PRO A 364 29.95 -6.34 -35.17
C PRO A 364 28.63 -5.55 -35.16
N GLY A 365 28.71 -4.35 -35.75
CA GLY A 365 27.60 -3.41 -35.80
C GLY A 365 26.43 -3.93 -36.63
N LEU A 366 25.28 -3.24 -36.53
CA LEU A 366 24.11 -3.51 -37.38
C LEU A 366 24.45 -3.14 -38.84
N VAL A 367 24.30 -4.07 -39.76
CA VAL A 367 24.49 -3.87 -41.19
C VAL A 367 23.16 -4.09 -41.87
N PHE A 368 22.71 -3.13 -42.69
CA PHE A 368 21.60 -3.34 -43.59
C PHE A 368 22.02 -4.20 -44.77
N THR A 369 21.35 -5.30 -44.96
CA THR A 369 21.64 -6.20 -46.09
C THR A 369 20.82 -5.85 -47.32
N GLU A 370 19.69 -5.20 -47.18
CA GLU A 370 18.83 -4.78 -48.31
C GLU A 370 17.98 -3.57 -47.91
N PHE A 371 17.80 -2.63 -48.79
CA PHE A 371 16.89 -1.50 -48.66
C PHE A 371 16.00 -1.43 -49.90
N LYS A 372 14.71 -1.63 -49.66
CA LYS A 372 13.68 -1.52 -50.71
C LYS A 372 12.72 -0.39 -50.38
N THR A 373 12.45 0.44 -51.37
CA THR A 373 11.40 1.46 -51.28
C THR A 373 10.36 1.18 -52.35
N ASP A 374 9.14 0.97 -51.94
CA ASP A 374 8.01 0.89 -52.85
C ASP A 374 7.26 2.23 -52.81
N TYR A 375 7.05 2.82 -54.00
CA TYR A 375 6.17 3.96 -54.14
C TYR A 375 4.76 3.46 -54.40
N VAL A 376 3.82 3.81 -53.50
CA VAL A 376 2.38 3.56 -53.67
C VAL A 376 1.72 4.80 -54.19
#